data_a59704aa864b00246c65a2c1ff9750a5
#
_entry.id   a59704aa864b00246c65a2c1ff9750a5
#
_cell.length_a   1.000
_cell.length_b   1.000
_cell.length_c   1.000
_cell.angle_alpha   90.00
_cell.angle_beta   90.00
_cell.angle_gamma   90.00
#
_symmetry.space_group_name_H-M   'P 1'
#
loop_
_entity.id
_entity.type
_entity.pdbx_description
1 polymer ?
#
loop_
_entity_poly.entity_id
_entity_poly.type
_entity_poly.pdbx_seq_one_letter_code
_entity_poly.pdbx_strand_id
1 'polypeptide(L)'
;VLQNMINRDLDCGTGSTLANKVWPGTVPEFPVMLASKNTEKTQAKFLKLRKPGEAIVVQTKVDGGRFIYVAGEGGYSRAGNLLNVHNVFAGIDCYIPGYVLDGELVCVDAAGNLADRKTSNGIYNKAVRGTISKEEAQTLRYIVWDIIPRDIYFGEQDSIYKNTPMTQRLENLRNVLGWPDARDAARNIELVESCEVDSLDEAQQFYARAIADGQEGAMVKLAGSLWEDARSASVIK
;
A
#
# COMPACT_ATOMS: atom_id res chain seq x y z
N VAL A 1 -9.20 -13.05 -30.20
CA VAL A 1 -9.08 -11.64 -29.84
C VAL A 1 -10.34 -11.19 -29.13
N LEU A 2 -11.54 -11.24 -29.74
CA LEU A 2 -12.82 -10.79 -29.13
C LEU A 2 -13.10 -11.49 -27.77
N GLN A 3 -12.86 -12.80 -27.68
CA GLN A 3 -13.05 -13.57 -26.45
C GLN A 3 -12.08 -13.10 -25.35
N ASN A 4 -10.82 -12.83 -25.70
CA ASN A 4 -9.84 -12.32 -24.78
C ASN A 4 -10.18 -10.89 -24.29
N MET A 5 -10.73 -10.05 -25.17
CA MET A 5 -11.22 -8.72 -24.79
C MET A 5 -12.41 -8.82 -23.83
N ILE A 6 -13.37 -9.73 -24.08
CA ILE A 6 -14.52 -9.98 -23.20
C ILE A 6 -14.05 -10.50 -21.85
N ASN A 7 -13.05 -11.39 -21.83
CA ASN A 7 -12.47 -11.94 -20.60
C ASN A 7 -11.49 -10.99 -19.91
N ARG A 8 -11.27 -9.79 -20.45
CA ARG A 8 -10.21 -8.84 -20.02
C ARG A 8 -8.80 -9.46 -20.01
N ASP A 9 -8.61 -10.47 -20.81
CA ASP A 9 -7.33 -11.18 -20.99
C ASP A 9 -6.79 -10.83 -22.37
N LEU A 10 -5.99 -9.76 -22.39
CA LEU A 10 -5.26 -9.33 -23.59
C LEU A 10 -3.91 -10.07 -23.68
N ASP A 11 -3.93 -11.41 -23.63
CA ASP A 11 -2.72 -12.22 -23.86
C ASP A 11 -2.27 -12.11 -25.33
N CYS A 12 -1.91 -10.90 -25.70
CA CYS A 12 -1.40 -10.53 -27.04
C CYS A 12 0.08 -10.12 -27.00
N GLY A 13 0.78 -10.43 -25.89
CA GLY A 13 2.18 -10.04 -25.67
C GLY A 13 2.36 -8.55 -25.38
N THR A 14 1.27 -7.81 -25.14
CA THR A 14 1.30 -6.37 -24.88
C THR A 14 0.63 -6.06 -23.53
N GLY A 15 1.38 -5.46 -22.60
CA GLY A 15 0.83 -4.97 -21.33
C GLY A 15 0.25 -3.57 -21.43
N SER A 16 -0.51 -3.16 -20.39
CA SER A 16 -1.13 -1.83 -20.28
C SER A 16 -0.14 -0.68 -20.51
N THR A 17 1.08 -0.78 -19.99
CA THR A 17 2.13 0.23 -20.17
C THR A 17 2.47 0.47 -21.65
N LEU A 18 2.56 -0.60 -22.46
CA LEU A 18 2.84 -0.45 -23.89
C LEU A 18 1.61 0.07 -24.64
N ALA A 19 0.41 -0.41 -24.28
CA ALA A 19 -0.84 0.09 -24.84
C ALA A 19 -0.99 1.60 -24.59
N ASN A 20 -0.79 2.06 -23.35
CA ASN A 20 -0.88 3.47 -22.99
C ASN A 20 0.26 4.33 -23.58
N LYS A 21 1.42 3.73 -23.87
CA LYS A 21 2.50 4.44 -24.58
C LYS A 21 2.11 4.78 -26.02
N VAL A 22 1.34 3.91 -26.69
CA VAL A 22 0.88 4.10 -28.07
C VAL A 22 -0.44 4.89 -28.12
N TRP A 23 -1.35 4.59 -27.21
CA TRP A 23 -2.65 5.24 -27.07
C TRP A 23 -2.86 5.68 -25.62
N PRO A 24 -2.43 6.87 -25.24
CA PRO A 24 -2.52 7.37 -23.86
C PRO A 24 -3.95 7.31 -23.31
N GLY A 25 -4.09 6.76 -22.09
CA GLY A 25 -5.37 6.66 -21.40
C GLY A 25 -6.33 5.57 -21.89
N THR A 26 -5.91 4.70 -22.83
CA THR A 26 -6.77 3.61 -23.33
C THR A 26 -7.00 2.53 -22.30
N VAL A 27 -5.97 2.20 -21.51
CA VAL A 27 -6.09 1.28 -20.38
C VAL A 27 -6.03 2.11 -19.11
N PRO A 28 -7.09 2.13 -18.29
CA PRO A 28 -7.05 2.83 -17.01
C PRO A 28 -5.90 2.32 -16.15
N GLU A 29 -5.08 3.23 -15.64
CA GLU A 29 -4.02 2.93 -14.67
C GLU A 29 -4.53 3.29 -13.28
N PHE A 30 -4.26 2.41 -12.31
CA PHE A 30 -4.61 2.68 -10.93
C PHE A 30 -3.44 3.42 -10.28
N PRO A 31 -3.67 4.59 -9.64
CA PRO A 31 -2.60 5.39 -9.10
C PRO A 31 -1.82 4.64 -8.02
N VAL A 32 -0.50 4.74 -8.03
CA VAL A 32 0.35 4.14 -6.99
C VAL A 32 1.63 4.93 -6.75
N MET A 33 1.91 5.22 -5.51
CA MET A 33 3.22 5.74 -5.13
C MET A 33 4.22 4.58 -4.98
N LEU A 34 5.35 4.70 -5.67
CA LEU A 34 6.41 3.69 -5.69
C LEU A 34 7.69 4.20 -5.04
N ALA A 35 8.36 3.31 -4.30
CA ALA A 35 9.69 3.60 -3.77
C ALA A 35 10.79 3.48 -4.84
N SER A 36 11.82 4.28 -4.72
CA SER A 36 13.08 4.13 -5.45
C SER A 36 13.92 3.00 -4.84
N LYS A 37 14.72 2.32 -5.67
CA LYS A 37 15.71 1.34 -5.16
C LYS A 37 16.77 2.06 -4.35
N ASN A 38 17.24 1.45 -3.28
CA ASN A 38 18.36 1.97 -2.49
C ASN A 38 19.67 1.83 -3.25
N THR A 39 20.19 2.96 -3.73
CA THR A 39 21.49 3.11 -4.40
C THR A 39 22.10 4.42 -3.94
N GLU A 40 23.43 4.60 -4.05
CA GLU A 40 24.10 5.85 -3.71
C GLU A 40 23.43 7.07 -4.39
N LYS A 41 23.06 6.95 -5.65
CA LYS A 41 22.37 7.99 -6.42
C LYS A 41 21.01 8.34 -5.84
N THR A 42 20.21 7.36 -5.42
CA THR A 42 18.88 7.59 -4.84
C THR A 42 18.97 8.07 -3.42
N GLN A 43 19.93 7.60 -2.61
CA GLN A 43 20.22 8.15 -1.29
C GLN A 43 20.62 9.63 -1.36
N ALA A 44 21.52 9.98 -2.28
CA ALA A 44 21.91 11.38 -2.47
C ALA A 44 20.73 12.29 -2.85
N LYS A 45 19.82 11.81 -3.72
CA LYS A 45 18.58 12.53 -4.03
C LYS A 45 17.65 12.65 -2.84
N PHE A 46 17.46 11.58 -2.09
CA PHE A 46 16.64 11.53 -0.89
C PHE A 46 17.16 12.54 0.16
N LEU A 47 18.45 12.53 0.45
CA LEU A 47 19.08 13.47 1.38
C LEU A 47 19.00 14.92 0.91
N LYS A 48 19.10 15.18 -0.41
CA LYS A 48 18.92 16.52 -0.98
C LYS A 48 17.50 17.06 -0.81
N LEU A 49 16.49 16.20 -0.80
CA LEU A 49 15.10 16.59 -0.57
C LEU A 49 14.77 16.81 0.90
N ARG A 50 15.53 16.17 1.80
CA ARG A 50 15.34 16.27 3.24
C ARG A 50 15.59 17.70 3.72
N LYS A 51 14.63 18.25 4.45
CA LYS A 51 14.78 19.57 5.08
C LYS A 51 15.64 19.46 6.35
N PRO A 52 16.34 20.55 6.75
CA PRO A 52 17.06 20.56 8.02
C PRO A 52 16.13 20.19 9.19
N GLY A 53 16.54 19.21 10.01
CA GLY A 53 15.76 18.74 11.17
C GLY A 53 14.55 17.87 10.82
N GLU A 54 14.31 17.56 9.54
CA GLU A 54 13.22 16.66 9.16
C GLU A 54 13.54 15.23 9.55
N ALA A 55 12.61 14.57 10.25
CA ALA A 55 12.72 13.16 10.59
C ALA A 55 12.60 12.26 9.35
N ILE A 56 13.14 11.06 9.47
CA ILE A 56 12.97 9.97 8.52
C ILE A 56 12.05 8.93 9.15
N VAL A 57 11.00 8.55 8.45
CA VAL A 57 10.09 7.48 8.87
C VAL A 57 10.56 6.18 8.24
N VAL A 58 10.84 5.18 9.06
CA VAL A 58 11.19 3.83 8.62
C VAL A 58 10.04 2.89 8.92
N GLN A 59 9.65 2.10 7.94
CA GLN A 59 8.55 1.13 8.05
C GLN A 59 9.03 -0.25 7.60
N THR A 60 8.52 -1.29 8.26
CA THR A 60 8.76 -2.67 7.79
C THR A 60 8.23 -2.84 6.36
N LYS A 61 9.04 -3.45 5.51
CA LYS A 61 8.60 -3.83 4.16
C LYS A 61 7.91 -5.18 4.24
N VAL A 62 6.59 -5.14 4.15
CA VAL A 62 5.74 -6.34 4.19
C VAL A 62 5.83 -7.11 2.89
N ASP A 63 5.89 -8.43 2.96
CA ASP A 63 5.93 -9.34 1.80
C ASP A 63 4.56 -9.96 1.55
N GLY A 64 3.76 -9.32 0.74
CA GLY A 64 2.40 -9.76 0.41
C GLY A 64 1.96 -9.28 -0.96
N GLY A 65 0.67 -9.02 -1.12
CA GLY A 65 0.07 -8.44 -2.31
C GLY A 65 -0.42 -7.02 -2.05
N ARG A 66 0.05 -6.03 -2.84
CA ARG A 66 -0.43 -4.65 -2.71
C ARG A 66 -1.94 -4.59 -2.74
N PHE A 67 -2.51 -3.94 -1.75
CA PHE A 67 -3.93 -3.76 -1.61
C PHE A 67 -4.25 -2.29 -1.31
N ILE A 68 -5.11 -1.72 -2.15
CA ILE A 68 -5.53 -0.34 -2.05
C ILE A 68 -7.03 -0.38 -1.78
N TYR A 69 -7.44 0.06 -0.61
CA TYR A 69 -8.82 0.02 -0.18
C TYR A 69 -9.45 1.41 -0.28
N VAL A 70 -10.43 1.56 -1.16
CA VAL A 70 -11.21 2.78 -1.33
C VAL A 70 -12.48 2.66 -0.51
N ALA A 71 -12.65 3.51 0.49
CA ALA A 71 -13.80 3.47 1.39
C ALA A 71 -15.13 3.53 0.63
N GLY A 72 -16.00 2.55 0.90
CA GLY A 72 -17.31 2.41 0.24
C GLY A 72 -17.29 1.79 -1.17
N GLU A 73 -16.10 1.55 -1.76
CA GLU A 73 -15.98 0.97 -3.10
C GLU A 73 -15.34 -0.43 -3.07
N GLY A 74 -14.48 -0.71 -2.08
CA GLY A 74 -13.76 -1.97 -1.93
C GLY A 74 -12.27 -1.87 -2.19
N GLY A 75 -11.62 -3.01 -2.38
CA GLY A 75 -10.17 -3.08 -2.48
C GLY A 75 -9.66 -3.48 -3.85
N TYR A 76 -8.54 -2.90 -4.24
CA TYR A 76 -7.95 -3.04 -5.57
C TYR A 76 -6.50 -3.53 -5.48
N SER A 77 -6.10 -4.31 -6.48
CA SER A 77 -4.69 -4.62 -6.69
C SER A 77 -3.92 -3.41 -7.21
N ARG A 78 -2.60 -3.49 -7.21
CA ARG A 78 -1.73 -2.50 -7.85
C ARG A 78 -2.07 -2.24 -9.32
N ALA A 79 -2.63 -3.22 -10.01
CA ALA A 79 -3.05 -3.10 -11.42
C ALA A 79 -4.48 -2.59 -11.58
N GLY A 80 -5.15 -2.18 -10.48
CA GLY A 80 -6.52 -1.68 -10.52
C GLY A 80 -7.59 -2.78 -10.64
N ASN A 81 -7.22 -4.05 -10.47
CA ASN A 81 -8.23 -5.11 -10.45
C ASN A 81 -8.93 -5.12 -9.10
N LEU A 82 -10.26 -5.11 -9.10
CA LEU A 82 -11.06 -5.27 -7.89
C LEU A 82 -10.81 -6.67 -7.30
N LEU A 83 -10.50 -6.74 -6.01
CA LEU A 83 -10.34 -8.00 -5.28
C LEU A 83 -11.65 -8.39 -4.61
N ASN A 84 -12.04 -9.65 -4.77
CA ASN A 84 -13.10 -10.21 -3.94
C ASN A 84 -12.50 -10.62 -2.58
N VAL A 85 -12.77 -9.85 -1.56
CA VAL A 85 -12.35 -10.14 -0.16
C VAL A 85 -13.56 -10.39 0.75
N HIS A 86 -14.73 -10.70 0.19
CA HIS A 86 -15.98 -10.98 0.92
C HIS A 86 -16.31 -9.93 2.01
N ASN A 87 -16.02 -8.66 1.74
CA ASN A 87 -16.28 -7.52 2.63
C ASN A 87 -15.60 -7.60 4.00
N VAL A 88 -14.52 -8.39 4.12
CA VAL A 88 -13.79 -8.56 5.40
C VAL A 88 -13.32 -7.23 6.00
N PHE A 89 -13.11 -6.21 5.16
CA PHE A 89 -12.63 -4.90 5.58
C PHE A 89 -13.71 -3.81 5.57
N ALA A 90 -14.94 -4.10 5.12
CA ALA A 90 -15.98 -3.08 4.94
C ALA A 90 -16.42 -2.39 6.24
N GLY A 91 -16.18 -2.99 7.39
CA GLY A 91 -16.48 -2.36 8.68
C GLY A 91 -15.76 -1.05 8.92
N ILE A 92 -14.61 -0.81 8.26
CA ILE A 92 -13.83 0.43 8.42
C ILE A 92 -14.42 1.62 7.66
N ASP A 93 -15.30 1.42 6.69
CA ASP A 93 -15.80 2.46 5.78
C ASP A 93 -16.39 3.67 6.49
N CYS A 94 -17.14 3.45 7.58
CA CYS A 94 -17.75 4.55 8.34
C CYS A 94 -16.74 5.38 9.14
N TYR A 95 -15.50 4.91 9.32
CA TYR A 95 -14.43 5.61 10.04
C TYR A 95 -13.47 6.35 9.11
N ILE A 96 -13.50 6.03 7.81
CA ILE A 96 -12.62 6.62 6.81
C ILE A 96 -13.38 7.16 5.57
N PRO A 97 -14.55 7.78 5.72
CA PRO A 97 -15.29 8.26 4.55
C PRO A 97 -14.45 9.25 3.74
N GLY A 98 -14.37 9.03 2.44
CA GLY A 98 -13.57 9.89 1.54
C GLY A 98 -12.06 9.66 1.61
N TYR A 99 -11.60 8.53 2.16
CA TYR A 99 -10.19 8.16 2.19
C TYR A 99 -9.92 6.86 1.45
N VAL A 100 -8.65 6.69 1.12
CA VAL A 100 -8.05 5.49 0.56
C VAL A 100 -6.99 4.99 1.53
N LEU A 101 -7.04 3.71 1.90
CA LEU A 101 -5.97 3.03 2.62
C LEU A 101 -5.02 2.37 1.62
N ASP A 102 -3.74 2.46 1.89
CA ASP A 102 -2.69 1.86 1.08
C ASP A 102 -1.84 0.93 1.94
N GLY A 103 -1.70 -0.32 1.50
CA GLY A 103 -1.04 -1.35 2.31
C GLY A 103 -0.80 -2.64 1.55
N GLU A 104 -0.58 -3.70 2.30
CA GLU A 104 -0.29 -5.05 1.79
C GLU A 104 -1.28 -6.05 2.39
N LEU A 105 -1.83 -6.94 1.56
CA LEU A 105 -2.56 -8.12 2.04
C LEU A 105 -1.58 -9.26 2.28
N VAL A 106 -1.69 -9.82 3.46
CA VAL A 106 -1.03 -11.06 3.87
C VAL A 106 -2.08 -12.02 4.41
N CYS A 107 -1.69 -13.28 4.63
CA CYS A 107 -2.54 -14.27 5.29
C CYS A 107 -1.94 -14.67 6.62
N VAL A 108 -2.81 -15.08 7.54
CA VAL A 108 -2.40 -15.70 8.80
C VAL A 108 -2.88 -17.13 8.87
N ASP A 109 -2.13 -17.96 9.59
CA ASP A 109 -2.54 -19.32 9.94
C ASP A 109 -3.56 -19.33 11.09
N ALA A 110 -4.00 -20.50 11.49
CA ALA A 110 -4.96 -20.67 12.59
C ALA A 110 -4.43 -20.20 13.95
N ALA A 111 -3.12 -20.07 14.12
CA ALA A 111 -2.48 -19.53 15.33
C ALA A 111 -2.29 -18.00 15.26
N GLY A 112 -2.63 -17.37 14.14
CA GLY A 112 -2.49 -15.93 13.93
C GLY A 112 -1.10 -15.52 13.43
N ASN A 113 -0.20 -16.45 13.11
CA ASN A 113 1.11 -16.13 12.56
C ASN A 113 1.01 -15.86 11.06
N LEU A 114 1.89 -15.00 10.55
CA LEU A 114 1.98 -14.77 9.11
C LEU A 114 2.26 -16.07 8.36
N ALA A 115 1.44 -16.37 7.38
CA ALA A 115 1.65 -17.50 6.49
C ALA A 115 2.86 -17.23 5.56
N ASP A 116 3.46 -18.30 5.06
CA ASP A 116 4.54 -18.18 4.08
C ASP A 116 4.08 -17.46 2.80
N ARG A 117 5.05 -16.90 2.09
CA ARG A 117 4.80 -16.13 0.85
C ARG A 117 4.01 -16.88 -0.21
N LYS A 118 4.23 -18.19 -0.36
CA LYS A 118 3.55 -19.00 -1.37
C LYS A 118 2.07 -19.13 -1.03
N THR A 119 1.75 -19.38 0.22
CA THR A 119 0.37 -19.46 0.74
C THR A 119 -0.32 -18.11 0.61
N SER A 120 0.30 -17.02 1.08
CA SER A 120 -0.24 -15.66 0.99
C SER A 120 -0.50 -15.25 -0.46
N ASN A 121 0.45 -15.46 -1.37
CA ASN A 121 0.26 -15.17 -2.79
C ASN A 121 -0.82 -16.05 -3.44
N GLY A 122 -0.94 -17.31 -3.01
CA GLY A 122 -2.00 -18.22 -3.46
C GLY A 122 -3.39 -17.66 -3.15
N ILE A 123 -3.63 -17.25 -1.92
CA ILE A 123 -4.91 -16.67 -1.47
C ILE A 123 -5.14 -15.29 -2.11
N TYR A 124 -4.13 -14.43 -2.18
CA TYR A 124 -4.21 -13.15 -2.88
C TYR A 124 -4.64 -13.32 -4.35
N ASN A 125 -4.03 -14.26 -5.07
CA ASN A 125 -4.40 -14.54 -6.45
C ASN A 125 -5.83 -15.08 -6.61
N LYS A 126 -6.33 -15.84 -5.64
CA LYS A 126 -7.74 -16.26 -5.61
C LYS A 126 -8.66 -15.06 -5.41
N ALA A 127 -8.30 -14.09 -4.55
CA ALA A 127 -9.04 -12.85 -4.37
C ALA A 127 -9.10 -12.03 -5.67
N VAL A 128 -7.97 -11.89 -6.38
CA VAL A 128 -7.89 -11.23 -7.69
C VAL A 128 -8.76 -11.91 -8.75
N ARG A 129 -8.82 -13.24 -8.74
CA ARG A 129 -9.64 -14.04 -9.68
C ARG A 129 -11.10 -14.18 -9.27
N GLY A 130 -11.49 -13.69 -8.09
CA GLY A 130 -12.83 -13.86 -7.54
C GLY A 130 -13.18 -15.27 -7.07
N THR A 131 -12.18 -16.15 -6.88
CA THR A 131 -12.35 -17.56 -6.50
C THR A 131 -12.00 -17.87 -5.05
N ILE A 132 -11.70 -16.87 -4.26
CA ILE A 132 -11.45 -17.02 -2.81
C ILE A 132 -12.72 -17.47 -2.10
N SER A 133 -12.62 -18.39 -1.13
CA SER A 133 -13.75 -18.74 -0.27
C SER A 133 -13.93 -17.72 0.87
N LYS A 134 -15.08 -17.76 1.54
CA LYS A 134 -15.33 -16.90 2.71
C LYS A 134 -14.37 -17.23 3.86
N GLU A 135 -14.08 -18.49 4.06
CA GLU A 135 -13.16 -18.99 5.08
C GLU A 135 -11.74 -18.52 4.81
N GLU A 136 -11.27 -18.62 3.57
CA GLU A 136 -9.96 -18.09 3.16
C GLU A 136 -9.89 -16.57 3.33
N ALA A 137 -10.95 -15.84 3.02
CA ALA A 137 -10.99 -14.39 3.20
C ALA A 137 -10.86 -13.98 4.67
N GLN A 138 -11.33 -14.78 5.63
CA GLN A 138 -11.17 -14.51 7.07
C GLN A 138 -9.71 -14.62 7.55
N THR A 139 -8.84 -15.32 6.80
CA THR A 139 -7.41 -15.39 7.11
C THR A 139 -6.63 -14.17 6.65
N LEU A 140 -7.25 -13.30 5.85
CA LEU A 140 -6.60 -12.08 5.36
C LEU A 140 -6.33 -11.11 6.51
N ARG A 141 -5.13 -10.49 6.46
CA ARG A 141 -4.76 -9.32 7.26
C ARG A 141 -4.29 -8.22 6.31
N TYR A 142 -4.74 -7.03 6.58
CA TYR A 142 -4.38 -5.84 5.82
C TYR A 142 -3.41 -5.00 6.63
N ILE A 143 -2.14 -5.01 6.23
CA ILE A 143 -1.08 -4.22 6.88
C ILE A 143 -1.01 -2.88 6.16
N VAL A 144 -1.50 -1.82 6.81
CA VAL A 144 -1.67 -0.49 6.22
C VAL A 144 -0.51 0.42 6.60
N TRP A 145 0.02 1.15 5.63
CA TRP A 145 1.11 2.09 5.83
C TRP A 145 0.79 3.54 5.48
N ASP A 146 -0.38 3.79 4.86
CA ASP A 146 -0.80 5.15 4.51
C ASP A 146 -2.32 5.27 4.43
N ILE A 147 -2.82 6.49 4.73
CA ILE A 147 -4.21 6.89 4.53
C ILE A 147 -4.22 8.19 3.74
N ILE A 148 -4.82 8.20 2.56
CA ILE A 148 -4.76 9.29 1.62
C ILE A 148 -6.17 9.79 1.34
N PRO A 149 -6.44 11.10 1.37
CA PRO A 149 -7.71 11.63 0.90
C PRO A 149 -7.99 11.16 -0.54
N ARG A 150 -9.22 10.74 -0.82
CA ARG A 150 -9.61 10.14 -2.09
C ARG A 150 -9.37 11.06 -3.28
N ASP A 151 -9.67 12.34 -3.11
CA ASP A 151 -9.43 13.39 -4.11
C ASP A 151 -7.94 13.51 -4.48
N ILE A 152 -7.06 13.49 -3.47
CA ILE A 152 -5.60 13.47 -3.69
C ILE A 152 -5.18 12.18 -4.39
N TYR A 153 -5.70 11.04 -3.94
CA TYR A 153 -5.33 9.74 -4.50
C TYR A 153 -5.64 9.65 -5.99
N PHE A 154 -6.77 10.18 -6.43
CA PHE A 154 -7.21 10.17 -7.82
C PHE A 154 -6.84 11.45 -8.61
N GLY A 155 -6.00 12.33 -8.04
CA GLY A 155 -5.36 13.43 -8.75
C GLY A 155 -6.23 14.69 -8.90
N GLU A 156 -7.20 14.91 -8.02
CA GLU A 156 -7.96 16.17 -7.99
C GLU A 156 -7.06 17.33 -7.53
N GLN A 157 -6.86 18.31 -8.42
CA GLN A 157 -5.84 19.37 -8.23
C GLN A 157 -6.24 20.43 -7.19
N ASP A 158 -7.51 20.63 -6.95
CA ASP A 158 -8.03 21.69 -6.07
C ASP A 158 -8.28 21.22 -4.62
N SER A 159 -7.82 20.01 -4.27
CA SER A 159 -7.96 19.50 -2.92
C SER A 159 -7.22 20.33 -1.89
N ILE A 160 -7.92 20.63 -0.79
CA ILE A 160 -7.34 21.29 0.40
C ILE A 160 -6.28 20.41 1.09
N TYR A 161 -6.29 19.11 0.82
CA TYR A 161 -5.40 18.11 1.42
C TYR A 161 -4.12 17.85 0.62
N LYS A 162 -3.91 18.51 -0.52
CA LYS A 162 -2.76 18.28 -1.43
C LYS A 162 -1.38 18.42 -0.77
N ASN A 163 -1.29 19.13 0.34
CA ASN A 163 -0.05 19.36 1.08
C ASN A 163 0.02 18.55 2.39
N THR A 164 -0.80 17.50 2.57
CA THR A 164 -0.77 16.69 3.79
C THR A 164 0.48 15.80 3.81
N PRO A 165 1.43 16.04 4.73
CA PRO A 165 2.67 15.30 4.81
C PRO A 165 2.44 13.86 5.29
N MET A 166 3.39 12.98 5.04
CA MET A 166 3.34 11.57 5.40
C MET A 166 3.12 11.36 6.89
N THR A 167 3.77 12.13 7.74
CA THR A 167 3.61 12.05 9.21
C THR A 167 2.17 12.36 9.64
N GLN A 168 1.55 13.37 9.07
CA GLN A 168 0.15 13.69 9.37
C GLN A 168 -0.80 12.57 8.91
N ARG A 169 -0.56 12.01 7.73
CA ARG A 169 -1.34 10.87 7.23
C ARG A 169 -1.17 9.64 8.13
N LEU A 170 0.05 9.37 8.58
CA LEU A 170 0.34 8.27 9.49
C LEU A 170 -0.32 8.48 10.86
N GLU A 171 -0.32 9.69 11.38
CA GLU A 171 -1.02 10.05 12.61
C GLU A 171 -2.54 9.87 12.48
N ASN A 172 -3.13 10.34 11.39
CA ASN A 172 -4.54 10.13 11.09
C ASN A 172 -4.88 8.64 11.05
N LEU A 173 -4.05 7.82 10.44
CA LEU A 173 -4.22 6.38 10.38
C LEU A 173 -4.15 5.73 11.78
N ARG A 174 -3.17 6.13 12.60
CA ARG A 174 -3.05 5.69 14.00
C ARG A 174 -4.30 6.04 14.82
N ASN A 175 -4.80 7.25 14.65
CA ASN A 175 -6.00 7.72 15.34
C ASN A 175 -7.22 6.88 14.95
N VAL A 176 -7.45 6.66 13.66
CA VAL A 176 -8.58 5.85 13.18
C VAL A 176 -8.52 4.43 13.72
N LEU A 177 -7.37 3.75 13.59
CA LEU A 177 -7.21 2.37 14.06
C LEU A 177 -7.20 2.26 15.59
N GLY A 178 -6.88 3.36 16.30
CA GLY A 178 -6.88 3.44 17.77
C GLY A 178 -8.25 3.71 18.40
N TRP A 179 -9.26 4.10 17.62
CA TRP A 179 -10.59 4.39 18.18
C TRP A 179 -11.24 3.13 18.76
N PRO A 180 -11.79 3.19 19.99
CA PRO A 180 -12.40 2.04 20.62
C PRO A 180 -13.51 1.41 19.77
N ASP A 181 -14.35 2.23 19.16
CA ASP A 181 -15.47 1.80 18.32
C ASP A 181 -15.03 1.21 16.98
N ALA A 182 -13.84 1.54 16.51
CA ALA A 182 -13.27 1.01 15.25
C ALA A 182 -12.59 -0.36 15.43
N ARG A 183 -12.32 -0.81 16.66
CA ARG A 183 -11.55 -2.05 16.90
C ARG A 183 -12.16 -3.29 16.26
N ASP A 184 -13.46 -3.47 16.37
CA ASP A 184 -14.14 -4.61 15.77
C ASP A 184 -14.21 -4.49 14.24
N ALA A 185 -14.40 -3.26 13.76
CA ALA A 185 -14.42 -2.94 12.34
C ALA A 185 -13.03 -3.13 11.68
N ALA A 186 -11.97 -2.83 12.42
CA ALA A 186 -10.58 -2.91 11.99
C ALA A 186 -9.85 -4.18 12.43
N ARG A 187 -10.54 -5.20 12.97
CA ARG A 187 -9.90 -6.40 13.55
C ARG A 187 -8.91 -7.14 12.64
N ASN A 188 -9.08 -6.99 11.33
CA ASN A 188 -8.20 -7.57 10.30
C ASN A 188 -7.31 -6.52 9.62
N ILE A 189 -7.23 -5.31 10.19
CA ILE A 189 -6.43 -4.19 9.68
C ILE A 189 -5.40 -3.82 10.74
N GLU A 190 -4.15 -3.80 10.37
CA GLU A 190 -3.04 -3.54 11.27
C GLU A 190 -2.18 -2.39 10.70
N LEU A 191 -1.70 -1.54 11.60
CA LEU A 191 -0.72 -0.53 11.20
C LEU A 191 0.64 -1.20 11.00
N VAL A 192 1.31 -0.88 9.90
CA VAL A 192 2.69 -1.33 9.68
C VAL A 192 3.60 -0.83 10.81
N GLU A 193 4.51 -1.68 11.26
CA GLU A 193 5.55 -1.29 12.20
C GLU A 193 6.36 -0.12 11.62
N SER A 194 6.49 0.94 12.39
CA SER A 194 7.18 2.16 11.97
C SER A 194 7.87 2.86 13.13
N CYS A 195 9.00 3.48 12.85
CA CYS A 195 9.67 4.40 13.78
C CYS A 195 10.17 5.65 13.03
N GLU A 196 10.42 6.70 13.79
CA GLU A 196 11.10 7.91 13.32
C GLU A 196 12.56 7.83 13.73
N VAL A 197 13.44 8.22 12.80
CA VAL A 197 14.89 8.25 12.99
C VAL A 197 15.48 9.52 12.41
N ASP A 198 16.69 9.88 12.85
CA ASP A 198 17.36 11.11 12.44
C ASP A 198 18.42 10.90 11.35
N SER A 199 18.74 9.66 11.03
CA SER A 199 19.79 9.34 10.05
C SER A 199 19.48 8.09 9.22
N LEU A 200 20.19 7.94 8.09
CA LEU A 200 20.14 6.70 7.30
C LEU A 200 20.86 5.54 8.03
N ASP A 201 21.81 5.84 8.91
CA ASP A 201 22.48 4.81 9.71
C ASP A 201 21.52 4.16 10.72
N GLU A 202 20.67 4.95 11.36
CA GLU A 202 19.60 4.43 12.21
C GLU A 202 18.54 3.67 11.40
N ALA A 203 18.19 4.15 10.19
CA ALA A 203 17.33 3.41 9.28
C ALA A 203 17.94 2.06 8.90
N GLN A 204 19.27 1.98 8.73
CA GLN A 204 19.98 0.73 8.48
C GLN A 204 19.92 -0.23 9.68
N GLN A 205 19.93 0.27 10.91
CA GLN A 205 19.76 -0.55 12.11
C GLN A 205 18.34 -1.14 12.18
N PHE A 206 17.32 -0.35 11.83
CA PHE A 206 15.94 -0.86 11.71
C PHE A 206 15.87 -1.98 10.66
N TYR A 207 16.43 -1.74 9.47
CA TYR A 207 16.50 -2.74 8.41
C TYR A 207 17.15 -4.04 8.88
N ALA A 208 18.28 -3.95 9.59
CA ALA A 208 18.99 -5.13 10.08
C ALA A 208 18.13 -5.95 11.07
N ARG A 209 17.37 -5.28 11.95
CA ARG A 209 16.41 -5.94 12.85
C ARG A 209 15.29 -6.61 12.06
N ALA A 210 14.67 -5.87 11.11
CA ALA A 210 13.61 -6.41 10.28
C ALA A 210 14.04 -7.69 9.54
N ILE A 211 15.27 -7.72 9.00
CA ILE A 211 15.83 -8.93 8.36
C ILE A 211 16.02 -10.06 9.37
N ALA A 212 16.54 -9.77 10.57
CA ALA A 212 16.72 -10.77 11.63
C ALA A 212 15.38 -11.38 12.08
N ASP A 213 14.31 -10.59 12.05
CA ASP A 213 12.92 -11.01 12.36
C ASP A 213 12.21 -11.67 11.17
N GLY A 214 12.93 -11.94 10.06
CA GLY A 214 12.39 -12.64 8.88
C GLY A 214 11.54 -11.77 7.95
N GLN A 215 11.57 -10.45 8.10
CA GLN A 215 10.87 -9.52 7.23
C GLN A 215 11.63 -9.30 5.91
N GLU A 216 10.95 -8.80 4.86
CA GLU A 216 11.57 -8.58 3.54
C GLU A 216 12.59 -7.42 3.54
N GLY A 217 12.48 -6.50 4.50
CA GLY A 217 13.35 -5.33 4.60
C GLY A 217 12.66 -4.11 5.20
N ALA A 218 13.05 -2.94 4.74
CA ALA A 218 12.49 -1.67 5.21
C ALA A 218 12.16 -0.70 4.07
N MET A 219 11.19 0.17 4.34
CA MET A 219 10.83 1.33 3.55
C MET A 219 11.25 2.58 4.31
N VAL A 220 12.03 3.44 3.68
CA VAL A 220 12.56 4.67 4.29
C VAL A 220 11.94 5.86 3.59
N LYS A 221 11.26 6.74 4.33
CA LYS A 221 10.44 7.83 3.82
C LYS A 221 10.81 9.15 4.51
N LEU A 222 10.79 10.27 3.78
CA LEU A 222 10.86 11.59 4.42
C LEU A 222 9.54 11.88 5.14
N ALA A 223 9.62 12.41 6.36
CA ALA A 223 8.46 12.75 7.19
C ALA A 223 7.50 13.73 6.49
N GLY A 224 8.04 14.68 5.76
CA GLY A 224 7.28 15.67 4.99
C GLY A 224 6.86 15.24 3.59
N SER A 225 7.10 13.96 3.18
CA SER A 225 6.76 13.53 1.84
C SER A 225 5.26 13.62 1.56
N LEU A 226 4.92 14.16 0.41
CA LEU A 226 3.55 14.19 -0.09
C LEU A 226 3.25 12.90 -0.88
N TRP A 227 1.99 12.55 -0.99
CA TRP A 227 1.58 11.48 -1.87
C TRP A 227 1.70 11.91 -3.34
N GLU A 228 2.19 11.03 -4.20
CA GLU A 228 2.31 11.26 -5.63
C GLU A 228 2.11 9.94 -6.40
N ASP A 229 1.39 10.00 -7.51
CA ASP A 229 1.25 8.86 -8.43
C ASP A 229 2.51 8.74 -9.30
N ALA A 230 3.62 8.38 -8.66
CA ALA A 230 4.92 8.28 -9.31
C ALA A 230 5.90 7.40 -8.52
N ARG A 231 7.07 7.16 -9.12
CA ARG A 231 8.23 6.66 -8.38
C ARG A 231 8.87 7.82 -7.62
N SER A 232 8.61 7.84 -6.33
CA SER A 232 9.08 8.91 -5.45
C SER A 232 10.59 8.87 -5.21
N ALA A 233 11.20 10.06 -5.16
CA ALA A 233 12.56 10.23 -4.67
C ALA A 233 12.62 10.41 -3.14
N SER A 234 11.48 10.71 -2.50
CA SER A 234 11.35 10.84 -1.04
C SER A 234 11.09 9.51 -0.33
N VAL A 235 11.04 8.39 -1.09
CA VAL A 235 10.83 7.03 -0.57
C VAL A 235 11.85 6.09 -1.21
N ILE A 236 12.64 5.40 -0.39
CA ILE A 236 13.63 4.39 -0.82
C ILE A 236 13.41 3.04 -0.12
N LYS A 237 13.87 1.94 -0.76
CA LYS A 237 13.74 0.55 -0.27
C LYS A 237 14.94 -0.30 -0.63
#